data_c5da0a22954cc6436495fa07941fa7a7
#
_entry.id   c5da0a22954cc6436495fa07941fa7a7
#
_cell.length_a   1.000
_cell.length_b   1.000
_cell.length_c   1.000
_cell.angle_alpha   90.00
_cell.angle_beta   90.00
_cell.angle_gamma   90.00
#
_symmetry.space_group_name_H-M   'P 1'
#
loop_
_entity.id
_entity.type
_entity.pdbx_description
1 polymer ?
#
loop_
_entity_poly.entity_id
_entity_poly.type
_entity_poly.pdbx_seq_one_letter_code
_entity_poly.pdbx_strand_id
1 'polypeptide(L)'
;MRRIRLRVAYDGTAYCGWQVQPEVPTIESELNQAISRLTKEEIIVIGASRTDAGVHAKGNVAVFDTESTIPADRFAYALNPLLPEDIVVVASDEVEADWHPRHCDTEKTYEYKILNSKFPDPMRRRDTYHVSFDLDLEKMREAAGYLKGEHDFKSFCNVHTQVEDTVRTIYDLEVEKEEELITIRVRGNGFLYNMVRILAGTLIGVGRGAIAPEQIPAILEAKDRQAAGMTVPPQGLRLVKIDYLEEKSK
;
A
#
# COMPACT_ATOMS: atom_id res chain seq x y z
N MET A 1 -2.42 -31.28 -0.79
CA MET A 1 -2.72 -29.82 -0.78
C MET A 1 -1.41 -29.09 -0.96
N ARG A 2 -1.35 -28.10 -1.84
CA ARG A 2 -0.18 -27.30 -2.19
C ARG A 2 -0.52 -25.82 -2.03
N ARG A 3 0.46 -24.99 -1.69
CA ARG A 3 0.27 -23.56 -1.48
C ARG A 3 0.79 -22.77 -2.66
N ILE A 4 -0.10 -21.99 -3.28
CA ILE A 4 0.22 -21.13 -4.42
C ILE A 4 0.30 -19.69 -3.96
N ARG A 5 1.42 -19.03 -4.29
CA ARG A 5 1.61 -17.59 -4.06
C ARG A 5 1.28 -16.85 -5.35
N LEU A 6 0.54 -15.77 -5.20
CA LEU A 6 0.19 -14.83 -6.26
C LEU A 6 0.81 -13.47 -5.99
N ARG A 7 1.30 -12.81 -7.03
CA ARG A 7 1.57 -11.38 -7.02
C ARG A 7 0.48 -10.68 -7.81
N VAL A 8 -0.22 -9.73 -7.15
CA VAL A 8 -1.46 -9.13 -7.66
C VAL A 8 -1.29 -7.62 -7.80
N ALA A 9 -1.62 -7.09 -8.97
CA ALA A 9 -1.74 -5.67 -9.24
C ALA A 9 -3.23 -5.31 -9.39
N TYR A 10 -3.62 -4.11 -8.92
CA TYR A 10 -5.00 -3.64 -9.06
C TYR A 10 -5.14 -2.12 -9.02
N ASP A 11 -6.12 -1.62 -9.77
CA ASP A 11 -6.73 -0.31 -9.57
C ASP A 11 -7.82 -0.45 -8.49
N GLY A 12 -7.56 0.11 -7.30
CA GLY A 12 -8.47 -0.01 -6.15
C GLY A 12 -9.70 0.89 -6.19
N THR A 13 -9.87 1.72 -7.22
CA THR A 13 -10.90 2.77 -7.28
C THR A 13 -12.32 2.23 -7.07
N ALA A 14 -12.63 1.05 -7.60
CA ALA A 14 -13.95 0.43 -7.52
C ALA A 14 -14.15 -0.45 -6.27
N TYR A 15 -13.14 -0.57 -5.39
CA TYR A 15 -13.14 -1.56 -4.31
C TYR A 15 -13.10 -0.93 -2.93
N CYS A 16 -13.79 -1.56 -1.99
CA CYS A 16 -13.76 -1.21 -0.56
C CYS A 16 -12.52 -1.76 0.15
N GLY A 17 -11.38 -1.74 -0.54
CA GLY A 17 -10.08 -2.20 -0.06
C GLY A 17 -9.81 -3.66 -0.38
N TRP A 18 -8.80 -4.21 0.29
CA TRP A 18 -8.37 -5.59 0.09
C TRP A 18 -9.33 -6.59 0.73
N GLN A 19 -9.55 -6.46 2.04
CA GLN A 19 -10.19 -7.48 2.87
C GLN A 19 -11.68 -7.63 2.58
N VAL A 20 -12.17 -8.87 2.50
CA VAL A 20 -13.59 -9.19 2.36
C VAL A 20 -14.43 -8.47 3.41
N GLN A 21 -15.49 -7.83 2.96
CA GLN A 21 -16.51 -7.16 3.75
C GLN A 21 -17.90 -7.54 3.21
N PRO A 22 -18.93 -7.56 4.06
CA PRO A 22 -20.29 -7.86 3.62
C PRO A 22 -20.79 -6.85 2.57
N GLU A 23 -21.45 -7.34 1.53
CA GLU A 23 -22.23 -6.56 0.55
C GLU A 23 -21.46 -5.53 -0.31
N VAL A 24 -20.12 -5.52 -0.24
CA VAL A 24 -19.31 -4.60 -1.05
C VAL A 24 -18.19 -5.34 -1.79
N PRO A 25 -17.79 -4.88 -2.99
CA PRO A 25 -16.70 -5.48 -3.74
C PRO A 25 -15.35 -5.20 -3.06
N THR A 26 -14.51 -6.24 -2.95
CA THR A 26 -13.15 -6.16 -2.41
C THR A 26 -12.20 -6.98 -3.28
N ILE A 27 -10.90 -6.65 -3.26
CA ILE A 27 -9.91 -7.39 -4.06
C ILE A 27 -9.86 -8.88 -3.66
N GLU A 28 -9.90 -9.18 -2.37
CA GLU A 28 -9.88 -10.54 -1.85
C GLU A 28 -11.13 -11.33 -2.25
N SER A 29 -12.32 -10.71 -2.29
CA SER A 29 -13.55 -11.39 -2.73
C SER A 29 -13.51 -11.76 -4.21
N GLU A 30 -12.99 -10.88 -5.08
CA GLU A 30 -12.83 -11.17 -6.51
C GLU A 30 -11.83 -12.31 -6.75
N LEU A 31 -10.71 -12.30 -6.03
CA LEU A 31 -9.73 -13.38 -6.10
C LEU A 31 -10.33 -14.71 -5.63
N ASN A 32 -11.02 -14.73 -4.48
CA ASN A 32 -11.68 -15.94 -3.96
C ASN A 32 -12.65 -16.53 -4.99
N GLN A 33 -13.50 -15.69 -5.60
CA GLN A 33 -14.46 -16.14 -6.62
C GLN A 33 -13.76 -16.68 -7.87
N ALA A 34 -12.77 -15.95 -8.41
CA ALA A 34 -12.06 -16.36 -9.61
C ALA A 34 -11.29 -17.68 -9.41
N ILE A 35 -10.59 -17.83 -8.27
CA ILE A 35 -9.84 -19.05 -7.97
C ILE A 35 -10.78 -20.22 -7.73
N SER A 36 -11.86 -20.04 -6.94
CA SER A 36 -12.86 -21.08 -6.71
C SER A 36 -13.55 -21.53 -8.00
N ARG A 37 -13.83 -20.58 -8.90
CA ARG A 37 -14.38 -20.89 -10.24
C ARG A 37 -13.41 -21.70 -11.10
N LEU A 38 -12.09 -21.40 -11.02
CA LEU A 38 -11.05 -22.08 -11.77
C LEU A 38 -10.80 -23.50 -11.26
N THR A 39 -10.63 -23.66 -9.94
CA THR A 39 -10.24 -24.93 -9.30
C THR A 39 -11.42 -25.83 -8.97
N LYS A 40 -12.64 -25.29 -8.89
CA LYS A 40 -13.85 -25.95 -8.37
C LYS A 40 -13.75 -26.30 -6.89
N GLU A 41 -12.92 -25.60 -6.15
CA GLU A 41 -12.72 -25.73 -4.71
C GLU A 41 -13.25 -24.48 -4.00
N GLU A 42 -13.58 -24.58 -2.71
CA GLU A 42 -13.86 -23.42 -1.87
C GLU A 42 -12.53 -22.81 -1.44
N ILE A 43 -12.18 -21.65 -1.98
CA ILE A 43 -10.88 -21.01 -1.76
C ILE A 43 -11.03 -19.75 -0.90
N ILE A 44 -10.14 -19.62 0.08
CA ILE A 44 -9.93 -18.41 0.89
C ILE A 44 -8.48 -17.97 0.70
N VAL A 45 -8.32 -16.78 0.15
CA VAL A 45 -7.01 -16.16 -0.07
C VAL A 45 -6.52 -15.48 1.21
N ILE A 46 -5.22 -15.54 1.47
CA ILE A 46 -4.55 -14.85 2.57
C ILE A 46 -3.63 -13.78 1.98
N GLY A 47 -3.99 -12.49 2.13
CA GLY A 47 -3.19 -11.37 1.62
C GLY A 47 -2.09 -10.91 2.58
N ALA A 48 -0.98 -10.42 2.04
CA ALA A 48 0.15 -9.86 2.80
C ALA A 48 -0.12 -8.43 3.33
N SER A 49 -0.79 -7.60 2.52
CA SER A 49 -1.13 -6.23 2.88
C SER A 49 -2.62 -5.97 2.71
N ARG A 50 -3.24 -5.43 3.77
CA ARG A 50 -4.61 -4.90 3.73
C ARG A 50 -4.54 -3.46 3.28
N THR A 51 -4.79 -3.20 1.98
CA THR A 51 -4.92 -1.84 1.47
C THR A 51 -6.31 -1.29 1.76
N ASP A 52 -6.41 0.02 2.03
CA ASP A 52 -7.67 0.71 2.29
C ASP A 52 -8.54 0.82 1.01
N ALA A 53 -9.81 1.19 1.18
CA ALA A 53 -10.71 1.50 0.07
C ALA A 53 -10.09 2.55 -0.87
N GLY A 54 -10.12 2.30 -2.17
CA GLY A 54 -9.58 3.17 -3.20
C GLY A 54 -8.06 3.17 -3.36
N VAL A 55 -7.31 2.39 -2.56
CA VAL A 55 -5.84 2.27 -2.65
C VAL A 55 -5.45 1.22 -3.69
N HIS A 56 -4.47 1.53 -4.52
CA HIS A 56 -3.97 0.66 -5.58
C HIS A 56 -2.81 -0.22 -5.14
N ALA A 57 -2.48 -1.22 -5.95
CA ALA A 57 -1.23 -1.97 -5.81
C ALA A 57 -0.64 -2.35 -7.18
N LYS A 58 0.69 -2.40 -7.26
CA LYS A 58 1.44 -3.01 -8.37
C LYS A 58 1.92 -4.43 -8.04
N GLY A 59 1.99 -4.78 -6.77
CA GLY A 59 2.58 -6.04 -6.33
C GLY A 59 2.20 -6.43 -4.91
N ASN A 60 0.89 -6.50 -4.60
CA ASN A 60 0.46 -7.15 -3.37
C ASN A 60 0.67 -8.66 -3.49
N VAL A 61 0.92 -9.33 -2.38
CA VAL A 61 1.15 -10.77 -2.34
C VAL A 61 -0.01 -11.45 -1.63
N ALA A 62 -0.43 -12.59 -2.17
CA ALA A 62 -1.47 -13.41 -1.59
C ALA A 62 -1.14 -14.89 -1.77
N VAL A 63 -1.65 -15.75 -0.88
CA VAL A 63 -1.55 -17.20 -1.01
C VAL A 63 -2.90 -17.87 -0.86
N PHE A 64 -3.03 -19.04 -1.45
CA PHE A 64 -4.15 -19.95 -1.25
C PHE A 64 -3.70 -21.39 -1.33
N ASP A 65 -4.45 -22.28 -0.71
CA ASP A 65 -4.19 -23.73 -0.74
C ASP A 65 -5.14 -24.42 -1.74
N THR A 66 -4.63 -25.42 -2.50
CA THR A 66 -5.42 -26.13 -3.52
C THR A 66 -4.91 -27.56 -3.75
N GLU A 67 -5.79 -28.46 -4.20
CA GLU A 67 -5.47 -29.77 -4.73
C GLU A 67 -5.34 -29.76 -6.27
N SER A 68 -5.59 -28.62 -6.91
CA SER A 68 -5.52 -28.47 -8.36
C SER A 68 -4.16 -28.86 -8.91
N THR A 69 -4.15 -29.53 -10.07
CA THR A 69 -2.94 -29.96 -10.79
C THR A 69 -2.41 -28.92 -11.76
N ILE A 70 -3.03 -27.74 -11.84
CA ILE A 70 -2.55 -26.63 -12.68
C ILE A 70 -1.10 -26.28 -12.28
N PRO A 71 -0.12 -26.23 -13.21
CA PRO A 71 1.24 -25.82 -12.88
C PRO A 71 1.25 -24.46 -12.17
N ALA A 72 2.07 -24.30 -11.14
CA ALA A 72 2.05 -23.12 -10.27
C ALA A 72 2.25 -21.80 -11.04
N ASP A 73 3.15 -21.79 -12.03
CA ASP A 73 3.43 -20.66 -12.92
C ASP A 73 2.29 -20.36 -13.91
N ARG A 74 1.30 -21.25 -14.04
CA ARG A 74 0.16 -21.11 -14.97
C ARG A 74 -1.08 -20.51 -14.33
N PHE A 75 -1.16 -20.43 -13.01
CA PHE A 75 -2.32 -19.80 -12.35
C PHE A 75 -2.52 -18.35 -12.78
N ALA A 76 -1.45 -17.55 -12.95
CA ALA A 76 -1.55 -16.18 -13.42
C ALA A 76 -2.26 -16.11 -14.79
N TYR A 77 -1.93 -16.97 -15.72
CA TYR A 77 -2.56 -17.01 -17.05
C TYR A 77 -4.01 -17.48 -17.00
N ALA A 78 -4.31 -18.46 -16.13
CA ALA A 78 -5.64 -19.04 -16.03
C ALA A 78 -6.62 -18.13 -15.28
N LEU A 79 -6.14 -17.31 -14.34
CA LEU A 79 -6.97 -16.44 -13.51
C LEU A 79 -7.34 -15.12 -14.21
N ASN A 80 -6.42 -14.50 -14.95
CA ASN A 80 -6.64 -13.19 -15.55
C ASN A 80 -7.89 -13.12 -16.45
N PRO A 81 -8.25 -14.14 -17.25
CA PRO A 81 -9.51 -14.12 -18.00
C PRO A 81 -10.80 -14.23 -17.16
N LEU A 82 -10.66 -14.56 -15.87
CA LEU A 82 -11.79 -14.73 -14.93
C LEU A 82 -11.93 -13.54 -13.99
N LEU A 83 -10.94 -12.65 -13.94
CA LEU A 83 -10.88 -11.46 -13.10
C LEU A 83 -11.45 -10.24 -13.84
N PRO A 84 -11.96 -9.22 -13.12
CA PRO A 84 -12.21 -7.90 -13.67
C PRO A 84 -10.93 -7.28 -14.26
N GLU A 85 -11.06 -6.38 -15.25
CA GLU A 85 -9.92 -5.77 -15.94
C GLU A 85 -9.00 -4.93 -15.06
N ASP A 86 -9.50 -4.50 -13.90
CA ASP A 86 -8.78 -3.70 -12.92
C ASP A 86 -8.04 -4.55 -11.85
N ILE A 87 -8.09 -5.90 -11.95
CA ILE A 87 -7.31 -6.83 -11.12
C ILE A 87 -6.51 -7.79 -12.02
N VAL A 88 -5.20 -7.82 -11.84
CA VAL A 88 -4.30 -8.67 -12.63
C VAL A 88 -3.37 -9.46 -11.73
N VAL A 89 -3.33 -10.77 -11.90
CA VAL A 89 -2.28 -11.63 -11.34
C VAL A 89 -1.06 -11.55 -12.24
N VAL A 90 0.01 -10.91 -11.79
CA VAL A 90 1.22 -10.66 -12.59
C VAL A 90 2.26 -11.78 -12.50
N ALA A 91 2.18 -12.61 -11.47
CA ALA A 91 3.00 -13.82 -11.31
C ALA A 91 2.34 -14.80 -10.35
N SER A 92 2.67 -16.09 -10.51
CA SER A 92 2.27 -17.15 -9.60
C SER A 92 3.36 -18.20 -9.50
N ASP A 93 3.59 -18.71 -8.29
CA ASP A 93 4.57 -19.76 -7.97
C ASP A 93 4.09 -20.59 -6.78
N GLU A 94 4.75 -21.72 -6.55
CA GLU A 94 4.48 -22.58 -5.38
C GLU A 94 5.44 -22.26 -4.27
N VAL A 95 4.93 -22.21 -3.03
CA VAL A 95 5.72 -22.00 -1.82
C VAL A 95 5.50 -23.14 -0.84
N GLU A 96 6.32 -23.23 0.20
CA GLU A 96 6.18 -24.21 1.26
C GLU A 96 4.79 -24.14 1.90
N ALA A 97 4.24 -25.27 2.33
CA ALA A 97 2.87 -25.37 2.83
C ALA A 97 2.61 -24.51 4.09
N ASP A 98 3.63 -24.23 4.87
CA ASP A 98 3.59 -23.39 6.08
C ASP A 98 3.95 -21.92 5.82
N TRP A 99 4.38 -21.58 4.59
CA TRP A 99 4.73 -20.21 4.25
C TRP A 99 3.54 -19.27 4.41
N HIS A 100 3.70 -18.19 5.17
CA HIS A 100 2.62 -17.25 5.46
C HIS A 100 3.03 -15.81 5.13
N PRO A 101 2.27 -15.08 4.29
CA PRO A 101 2.70 -13.80 3.70
C PRO A 101 2.86 -12.64 4.72
N ARG A 102 2.43 -12.83 5.97
CA ARG A 102 2.53 -11.82 7.05
C ARG A 102 3.45 -12.21 8.19
N HIS A 103 3.97 -13.46 8.21
CA HIS A 103 4.83 -13.95 9.29
C HIS A 103 6.32 -13.96 8.91
N CYS A 104 6.63 -13.54 7.69
CA CYS A 104 8.00 -13.36 7.23
C CYS A 104 8.47 -11.93 7.44
N ASP A 105 9.77 -11.75 7.62
CA ASP A 105 10.37 -10.43 7.62
C ASP A 105 10.27 -9.81 6.22
N THR A 106 9.67 -8.64 6.14
CA THR A 106 9.37 -7.98 4.88
C THR A 106 9.77 -6.52 4.88
N GLU A 107 10.13 -6.01 3.70
CA GLU A 107 10.18 -4.60 3.39
C GLU A 107 9.04 -4.25 2.42
N LYS A 108 8.24 -3.26 2.77
CA LYS A 108 7.13 -2.78 1.94
C LYS A 108 7.47 -1.41 1.37
N THR A 109 7.27 -1.26 0.07
CA THR A 109 7.44 0.02 -0.61
C THR A 109 6.10 0.55 -1.07
N TYR A 110 5.76 1.77 -0.66
CA TYR A 110 4.60 2.52 -1.11
C TYR A 110 5.01 3.79 -1.86
N GLU A 111 4.17 4.23 -2.76
CA GLU A 111 4.25 5.54 -3.40
C GLU A 111 2.94 6.29 -3.19
N TYR A 112 3.06 7.58 -2.89
CA TYR A 112 1.94 8.51 -2.94
C TYR A 112 2.21 9.56 -4.02
N LYS A 113 1.29 9.69 -4.99
CA LYS A 113 1.43 10.59 -6.12
C LYS A 113 0.56 11.83 -5.97
N ILE A 114 1.17 13.00 -6.18
CA ILE A 114 0.53 14.31 -6.13
C ILE A 114 0.69 14.95 -7.50
N LEU A 115 -0.42 15.34 -8.11
CA LEU A 115 -0.43 16.22 -9.27
C LEU A 115 -0.40 17.66 -8.76
N ASN A 116 0.78 18.30 -8.81
CA ASN A 116 0.98 19.67 -8.35
C ASN A 116 0.93 20.63 -9.55
N SER A 117 -0.27 21.02 -9.90
CA SER A 117 -0.56 21.86 -11.07
C SER A 117 -1.74 22.78 -10.80
N LYS A 118 -1.85 23.87 -11.58
CA LYS A 118 -2.95 24.85 -11.45
C LYS A 118 -4.33 24.22 -11.65
N PHE A 119 -4.47 23.28 -12.59
CA PHE A 119 -5.71 22.61 -12.92
C PHE A 119 -5.58 21.09 -12.79
N PRO A 120 -6.66 20.36 -12.42
CA PRO A 120 -6.65 18.91 -12.38
C PRO A 120 -6.53 18.32 -13.79
N ASP A 121 -5.90 17.15 -13.91
CA ASP A 121 -5.86 16.34 -15.12
C ASP A 121 -6.89 15.20 -15.02
N PRO A 122 -7.94 15.16 -15.88
CA PRO A 122 -8.91 14.08 -15.86
C PRO A 122 -8.32 12.69 -16.11
N MET A 123 -7.21 12.59 -16.84
CA MET A 123 -6.55 11.32 -17.13
C MET A 123 -5.79 10.77 -15.91
N ARG A 124 -5.41 11.63 -14.98
CA ARG A 124 -4.69 11.27 -13.75
C ARG A 124 -5.57 11.24 -12.50
N ARG A 125 -6.89 11.46 -12.64
CA ARG A 125 -7.81 11.58 -11.50
C ARG A 125 -7.89 10.34 -10.59
N ARG A 126 -7.54 9.17 -11.13
CA ARG A 126 -7.62 7.89 -10.40
C ARG A 126 -6.30 7.50 -9.73
N ASP A 127 -5.17 8.07 -10.15
CA ASP A 127 -3.84 7.66 -9.68
C ASP A 127 -3.02 8.78 -9.04
N THR A 128 -3.62 9.98 -8.89
CA THR A 128 -2.98 11.14 -8.23
C THR A 128 -3.95 11.89 -7.33
N TYR A 129 -3.41 12.59 -6.33
CA TYR A 129 -4.11 13.62 -5.58
C TYR A 129 -3.73 15.00 -6.14
N HIS A 130 -4.70 15.76 -6.64
CA HIS A 130 -4.47 17.10 -7.19
C HIS A 130 -4.30 18.13 -6.08
N VAL A 131 -3.22 18.92 -6.15
CA VAL A 131 -2.89 20.02 -5.25
C VAL A 131 -2.57 21.25 -6.11
N SER A 132 -3.38 22.30 -6.01
CA SER A 132 -3.29 23.49 -6.88
C SER A 132 -2.39 24.60 -6.36
N PHE A 133 -1.92 24.53 -5.13
CA PHE A 133 -0.99 25.49 -4.55
C PHE A 133 0.45 24.98 -4.62
N ASP A 134 1.41 25.92 -4.66
CA ASP A 134 2.83 25.58 -4.72
C ASP A 134 3.28 24.83 -3.47
N LEU A 135 4.14 23.84 -3.68
CA LEU A 135 4.74 23.04 -2.64
C LEU A 135 6.26 23.25 -2.62
N ASP A 136 6.79 23.63 -1.46
CA ASP A 136 8.22 23.76 -1.20
C ASP A 136 8.84 22.35 -0.99
N LEU A 137 9.48 21.83 -2.05
CA LEU A 137 10.04 20.49 -2.06
C LEU A 137 11.21 20.33 -1.11
N GLU A 138 12.01 21.39 -0.91
CA GLU A 138 13.17 21.32 -0.01
C GLU A 138 12.71 21.13 1.42
N LYS A 139 11.69 21.87 1.86
CA LYS A 139 11.08 21.67 3.17
C LYS A 139 10.44 20.29 3.32
N MET A 140 9.77 19.78 2.26
CA MET A 140 9.22 18.42 2.28
C MET A 140 10.32 17.37 2.43
N ARG A 141 11.47 17.52 1.75
CA ARG A 141 12.63 16.61 1.85
C ARG A 141 13.27 16.68 3.23
N GLU A 142 13.41 17.87 3.78
CA GLU A 142 13.92 18.06 5.15
C GLU A 142 13.01 17.35 6.16
N ALA A 143 11.70 17.58 6.11
CA ALA A 143 10.72 16.92 6.96
C ALA A 143 10.73 15.39 6.81
N ALA A 144 10.89 14.88 5.58
CA ALA A 144 11.02 13.46 5.30
C ALA A 144 12.25 12.85 5.98
N GLY A 145 13.35 13.61 6.13
CA GLY A 145 14.54 13.21 6.85
C GLY A 145 14.28 12.84 8.31
N TYR A 146 13.45 13.63 9.01
CA TYR A 146 13.10 13.39 10.42
C TYR A 146 12.21 12.17 10.66
N LEU A 147 11.55 11.66 9.61
CA LEU A 147 10.67 10.49 9.68
C LEU A 147 11.41 9.17 9.43
N LYS A 148 12.67 9.21 8.96
CA LYS A 148 13.49 8.01 8.75
C LYS A 148 13.97 7.44 10.09
N GLY A 149 14.10 6.12 10.14
CA GLY A 149 14.50 5.39 11.35
C GLY A 149 13.34 4.73 12.08
N GLU A 150 13.62 4.25 13.28
CA GLU A 150 12.65 3.62 14.16
C GLU A 150 11.97 4.67 15.05
N HIS A 151 10.65 4.76 14.98
CA HIS A 151 9.84 5.69 15.74
C HIS A 151 8.50 5.07 16.14
N ASP A 152 7.91 5.61 17.20
CA ASP A 152 6.51 5.37 17.52
C ASP A 152 5.62 6.27 16.62
N PHE A 153 5.03 5.67 15.59
CA PHE A 153 4.19 6.37 14.62
C PHE A 153 2.72 6.52 15.05
N LYS A 154 2.43 6.54 16.33
CA LYS A 154 1.06 6.69 16.84
C LYS A 154 0.36 7.96 16.33
N SER A 155 1.07 9.09 16.19
CA SER A 155 0.54 10.32 15.59
C SER A 155 0.18 10.16 14.10
N PHE A 156 0.80 9.21 13.42
CA PHE A 156 0.56 8.91 12.02
C PHE A 156 -0.33 7.69 11.79
N CYS A 157 -1.10 7.31 12.80
CA CYS A 157 -2.00 6.17 12.76
C CYS A 157 -3.46 6.59 12.92
N ASN A 158 -4.38 5.89 12.24
CA ASN A 158 -5.81 6.11 12.44
C ASN A 158 -6.20 5.76 13.89
N VAL A 159 -7.05 6.57 14.51
CA VAL A 159 -7.50 6.39 15.90
C VAL A 159 -8.27 5.08 16.14
N HIS A 160 -8.86 4.49 15.09
CA HIS A 160 -9.58 3.22 15.15
C HIS A 160 -8.68 2.00 14.93
N THR A 161 -7.34 2.16 15.00
CA THR A 161 -6.43 1.02 14.92
C THR A 161 -6.63 0.06 16.07
N GLN A 162 -6.58 -1.25 15.77
CA GLN A 162 -6.59 -2.32 16.78
C GLN A 162 -5.17 -2.78 17.17
N VAL A 163 -4.14 -2.15 16.54
CA VAL A 163 -2.74 -2.52 16.76
C VAL A 163 -2.23 -1.76 17.98
N GLU A 164 -1.74 -2.48 18.97
CA GLU A 164 -1.17 -1.91 20.21
C GLU A 164 0.25 -1.38 19.98
N ASP A 165 1.08 -2.15 19.25
CA ASP A 165 2.44 -1.72 18.90
C ASP A 165 2.44 -0.83 17.66
N THR A 166 2.73 0.46 17.89
CA THR A 166 2.80 1.48 16.85
C THR A 166 4.23 1.85 16.42
N VAL A 167 5.25 1.13 16.94
CA VAL A 167 6.64 1.31 16.53
C VAL A 167 6.86 0.72 15.14
N ARG A 168 7.43 1.51 14.23
CA ARG A 168 7.80 1.08 12.87
C ARG A 168 9.15 1.66 12.50
N THR A 169 9.81 1.00 11.54
CA THR A 169 11.06 1.49 10.97
C THR A 169 10.84 1.93 9.53
N ILE A 170 11.05 3.20 9.25
CA ILE A 170 11.12 3.72 7.88
C ILE A 170 12.59 3.68 7.46
N TYR A 171 12.92 2.79 6.52
CA TYR A 171 14.26 2.63 5.97
C TYR A 171 14.61 3.74 5.01
N ASP A 172 13.60 4.20 4.25
CA ASP A 172 13.78 5.29 3.30
C ASP A 172 12.46 6.04 3.06
N LEU A 173 12.59 7.36 2.85
CA LEU A 173 11.49 8.25 2.51
C LEU A 173 12.02 9.36 1.62
N GLU A 174 11.58 9.37 0.38
CA GLU A 174 12.04 10.27 -0.68
C GLU A 174 10.89 11.09 -1.23
N VAL A 175 11.19 12.34 -1.60
CA VAL A 175 10.27 13.26 -2.28
C VAL A 175 10.91 13.71 -3.57
N GLU A 176 10.36 13.22 -4.67
CA GLU A 176 10.84 13.51 -6.02
C GLU A 176 9.78 14.32 -6.78
N LYS A 177 10.21 15.19 -7.69
CA LYS A 177 9.33 15.91 -8.60
C LYS A 177 9.83 15.75 -10.03
N GLU A 178 8.95 15.34 -10.89
CA GLU A 178 9.14 15.26 -12.32
C GLU A 178 8.00 16.04 -12.98
N GLU A 179 8.33 17.18 -13.58
CA GLU A 179 7.37 18.15 -14.11
C GLU A 179 6.32 18.58 -13.05
N GLU A 180 5.05 18.25 -13.24
CA GLU A 180 3.95 18.53 -12.31
C GLU A 180 3.67 17.38 -11.33
N LEU A 181 4.36 16.23 -11.48
CA LEU A 181 4.14 15.05 -10.64
C LEU A 181 5.14 15.03 -9.50
N ILE A 182 4.64 15.09 -8.26
CA ILE A 182 5.42 14.82 -7.05
C ILE A 182 5.12 13.40 -6.59
N THR A 183 6.19 12.62 -6.35
CA THR A 183 6.09 11.26 -5.83
C THR A 183 6.77 11.21 -4.46
N ILE A 184 6.00 10.83 -3.44
CA ILE A 184 6.51 10.48 -2.11
C ILE A 184 6.65 8.96 -2.09
N ARG A 185 7.90 8.46 -2.01
CA ARG A 185 8.21 7.03 -1.92
C ARG A 185 8.66 6.70 -0.52
N VAL A 186 8.03 5.70 0.10
CA VAL A 186 8.38 5.26 1.45
C VAL A 186 8.61 3.76 1.49
N ARG A 187 9.71 3.33 2.15
CA ARG A 187 10.07 1.93 2.37
C ARG A 187 10.27 1.69 3.86
N GLY A 188 9.66 0.64 4.41
CA GLY A 188 9.73 0.31 5.83
C GLY A 188 9.37 -1.15 6.11
N ASN A 189 9.55 -1.57 7.37
CA ASN A 189 9.22 -2.92 7.84
C ASN A 189 7.71 -3.20 7.91
N GLY A 190 6.89 -2.16 7.92
CA GLY A 190 5.44 -2.24 7.97
C GLY A 190 4.83 -0.87 8.15
N PHE A 191 3.53 -0.76 7.92
CA PHE A 191 2.80 0.50 8.03
C PHE A 191 1.51 0.29 8.80
N LEU A 192 1.16 1.29 9.61
CA LEU A 192 -0.08 1.33 10.38
C LEU A 192 -1.26 1.76 9.50
N TYR A 193 -2.46 1.62 10.03
CA TYR A 193 -3.68 2.03 9.34
C TYR A 193 -3.63 3.51 8.96
N ASN A 194 -3.78 3.80 7.66
CA ASN A 194 -3.65 5.13 7.02
C ASN A 194 -2.27 5.80 7.14
N MET A 195 -1.23 5.14 7.68
CA MET A 195 0.05 5.77 8.00
C MET A 195 0.65 6.52 6.79
N VAL A 196 0.78 5.87 5.64
CA VAL A 196 1.40 6.50 4.45
C VAL A 196 0.58 7.71 3.97
N ARG A 197 -0.75 7.65 4.06
CA ARG A 197 -1.62 8.77 3.68
C ARG A 197 -1.50 9.94 4.65
N ILE A 198 -1.29 9.68 5.94
CA ILE A 198 -1.07 10.71 6.96
C ILE A 198 0.34 11.31 6.79
N LEU A 199 1.36 10.49 6.52
CA LEU A 199 2.71 10.96 6.19
C LEU A 199 2.67 11.91 4.99
N ALA A 200 2.02 11.50 3.89
CA ALA A 200 1.88 12.33 2.70
C ALA A 200 1.13 13.64 2.98
N GLY A 201 0.04 13.60 3.76
CA GLY A 201 -0.70 14.81 4.15
C GLY A 201 0.10 15.75 5.04
N THR A 202 0.94 15.20 5.92
CA THR A 202 1.85 15.99 6.77
C THR A 202 2.93 16.67 5.91
N LEU A 203 3.54 15.94 4.98
CA LEU A 203 4.53 16.49 4.06
C LEU A 203 3.92 17.57 3.14
N ILE A 204 2.69 17.40 2.67
CA ILE A 204 1.94 18.44 1.95
C ILE A 204 1.73 19.67 2.85
N GLY A 205 1.39 19.47 4.13
CA GLY A 205 1.29 20.53 5.12
C GLY A 205 2.59 21.32 5.31
N VAL A 206 3.73 20.62 5.30
CA VAL A 206 5.06 21.23 5.32
C VAL A 206 5.32 21.99 4.02
N GLY A 207 5.09 21.38 2.87
CA GLY A 207 5.33 22.00 1.56
C GLY A 207 4.56 23.29 1.34
N ARG A 208 3.34 23.42 1.91
CA ARG A 208 2.56 24.66 1.87
C ARG A 208 2.90 25.65 2.98
N GLY A 209 3.83 25.34 3.88
CA GLY A 209 4.26 26.20 4.99
C GLY A 209 3.30 26.24 6.19
N ALA A 210 2.35 25.29 6.29
CA ALA A 210 1.46 25.20 7.46
C ALA A 210 2.10 24.47 8.65
N ILE A 211 3.14 23.66 8.40
CA ILE A 211 3.94 22.93 9.38
C ILE A 211 5.40 23.23 9.05
N ALA A 212 6.21 23.64 10.04
CA ALA A 212 7.64 23.77 9.84
C ALA A 212 8.31 22.38 9.86
N PRO A 213 9.35 22.12 9.04
CA PRO A 213 10.02 20.81 9.02
C PRO A 213 10.49 20.35 10.40
N GLU A 214 11.02 21.26 11.22
CA GLU A 214 11.55 21.02 12.56
C GLU A 214 10.47 20.63 13.59
N GLN A 215 9.20 20.76 13.25
CA GLN A 215 8.08 20.32 14.09
C GLN A 215 7.83 18.79 13.99
N ILE A 216 8.38 18.11 12.98
CA ILE A 216 8.16 16.67 12.78
C ILE A 216 8.56 15.84 14.02
N PRO A 217 9.73 16.04 14.66
CA PRO A 217 10.06 15.33 15.90
C PRO A 217 9.00 15.53 17.00
N ALA A 218 8.54 16.76 17.21
CA ALA A 218 7.50 17.05 18.20
C ALA A 218 6.17 16.37 17.87
N ILE A 219 5.81 16.26 16.58
CA ILE A 219 4.62 15.52 16.12
C ILE A 219 4.76 14.02 16.45
N LEU A 220 5.93 13.43 16.24
CA LEU A 220 6.21 12.02 16.62
C LEU A 220 6.07 11.82 18.14
N GLU A 221 6.68 12.69 18.93
CA GLU A 221 6.65 12.62 20.39
C GLU A 221 5.26 12.84 21.00
N ALA A 222 4.41 13.63 20.35
CA ALA A 222 3.06 13.91 20.81
C ALA A 222 2.19 12.66 20.92
N LYS A 223 2.43 11.62 20.11
CA LYS A 223 1.62 10.38 20.06
C LYS A 223 0.12 10.65 19.91
N ASP A 224 -0.20 11.76 19.27
CA ASP A 224 -1.55 12.24 19.04
C ASP A 224 -1.82 12.42 17.56
N ARG A 225 -2.85 11.75 17.03
CA ARG A 225 -3.28 11.86 15.62
C ARG A 225 -3.57 13.31 15.20
N GLN A 226 -4.03 14.16 16.12
CA GLN A 226 -4.36 15.55 15.80
C GLN A 226 -3.12 16.43 15.58
N ALA A 227 -1.97 16.02 16.07
CA ALA A 227 -0.71 16.73 15.86
C ALA A 227 -0.19 16.58 14.41
N ALA A 228 -0.53 15.47 13.74
CA ALA A 228 -0.10 15.22 12.36
C ALA A 228 -1.05 15.84 11.32
N GLY A 229 -0.59 15.92 10.08
CA GLY A 229 -1.37 16.44 8.96
C GLY A 229 -2.62 15.61 8.64
N MET A 230 -3.42 16.09 7.70
CA MET A 230 -4.64 15.42 7.25
C MET A 230 -4.36 14.04 6.64
N THR A 231 -5.34 13.13 6.70
CA THR A 231 -5.32 11.91 5.90
C THR A 231 -5.71 12.27 4.47
N VAL A 232 -4.75 12.21 3.53
CA VAL A 232 -5.01 12.53 2.13
C VAL A 232 -5.80 11.44 1.41
N PRO A 233 -6.49 11.74 0.28
CA PRO A 233 -7.32 10.79 -0.45
C PRO A 233 -6.56 9.53 -0.89
N PRO A 234 -7.25 8.37 -1.00
CA PRO A 234 -6.59 7.08 -1.26
C PRO A 234 -6.04 6.92 -2.68
N GLN A 235 -6.63 7.57 -3.69
CA GLN A 235 -6.28 7.38 -5.10
C GLN A 235 -4.82 7.75 -5.44
N GLY A 236 -4.15 8.58 -4.63
CA GLY A 236 -2.73 8.84 -4.81
C GLY A 236 -1.83 7.72 -4.32
N LEU A 237 -2.35 6.80 -3.47
CA LEU A 237 -1.56 5.77 -2.81
C LEU A 237 -1.55 4.46 -3.59
N ARG A 238 -0.36 3.86 -3.72
CA ARG A 238 -0.20 2.50 -4.20
C ARG A 238 0.88 1.74 -3.46
N LEU A 239 0.62 0.47 -3.18
CA LEU A 239 1.63 -0.50 -2.79
C LEU A 239 2.43 -0.89 -4.03
N VAL A 240 3.73 -0.59 -4.04
CA VAL A 240 4.60 -0.89 -5.19
C VAL A 240 5.06 -2.34 -5.16
N LYS A 241 5.61 -2.77 -4.02
CA LYS A 241 6.14 -4.12 -3.83
C LYS A 241 6.25 -4.51 -2.36
N ILE A 242 6.36 -5.81 -2.15
CA ILE A 242 6.73 -6.44 -0.88
C ILE A 242 7.95 -7.29 -1.15
N ASP A 243 9.07 -6.97 -0.53
CA ASP A 243 10.30 -7.76 -0.57
C ASP A 243 10.35 -8.66 0.67
N TYR A 244 10.52 -9.97 0.48
CA TYR A 244 10.71 -10.96 1.53
C TYR A 244 12.20 -11.17 1.75
N LEU A 245 12.69 -10.92 2.98
CA LEU A 245 14.13 -10.83 3.24
C LEU A 245 14.83 -12.21 3.21
N GLU A 246 14.13 -13.25 3.62
CA GLU A 246 14.65 -14.63 3.60
C GLU A 246 14.88 -15.17 2.18
N GLU A 247 14.16 -14.64 1.17
CA GLU A 247 14.32 -15.03 -0.23
C GLU A 247 15.52 -14.35 -0.92
N LYS A 248 16.05 -13.26 -0.36
CA LYS A 248 17.23 -12.56 -0.88
C LYS A 248 18.55 -13.30 -0.56
N SER A 249 18.51 -14.31 0.32
CA SER A 249 19.69 -15.04 0.81
C SER A 249 19.92 -16.37 0.09
N LYS A 250 19.15 -16.71 -0.93
CA LYS A 250 19.26 -17.86 -1.81
C LYS A 250 19.55 -17.42 -3.24
#